data_2ff8255fad9cbcbed68c65a8b408ac75
#
_entry.id   2ff8255fad9cbcbed68c65a8b408ac75
#
_cell.length_a   1.000
_cell.length_b   1.000
_cell.length_c   1.000
_cell.angle_alpha   90.00
_cell.angle_beta   90.00
_cell.angle_gamma   90.00
#
_symmetry.space_group_name_H-M   'P 1'
#
loop_
_entity.id
_entity.type
_entity.pdbx_description
1 polymer ?
#
loop_
_entity_poly.entity_id
_entity_poly.type
_entity_poly.pdbx_seq_one_letter_code
_entity_poly.pdbx_strand_id
1 'polypeptide(L)'
;MDELIRRKLFKPYRKLNKQSYGSQQSTEVNFDRLFILHEGKSPTLAYFKSAIISRFPDAEYHFIDTLASTDIFIPGGSALVVVRFISPKWQQHIERYNDRFSRIVYFMDDDLFDPTVLSTLPKEYRTKIIRRSAAQHRWITQYCDNIWVSTAYLANKYAHLNPEIVSAKPSLALIETDRSVKIAYHGSSSHREEKYWLRQIVEGVLGECPCASFEIFGEHDIYKYYRDLPRVSVLHPMSWQNYLAYTKTHHLDIGLAPLLDSDFNSARGPVKFYDFVRMGAVGVYSNCEPYSDFIEQNVNGILLENEPCLWIKALSLLVSAEHKRSELALNAKKYAC
;
A
#
# COMPACT_ATOMS: atom_id res chain seq x y z
N MET A 1 -1.17 36.15 9.66
CA MET A 1 -2.21 35.08 9.42
C MET A 1 -2.29 34.06 10.58
N ASP A 2 -1.28 33.97 11.45
CA ASP A 2 -1.17 32.93 12.48
C ASP A 2 -1.95 33.20 13.77
N GLU A 3 -2.11 34.41 14.18
CA GLU A 3 -2.78 34.77 15.46
C GLU A 3 -4.31 34.65 15.39
N LEU A 4 -4.89 34.86 14.21
CA LEU A 4 -6.35 34.69 14.00
C LEU A 4 -6.74 33.20 13.97
N ILE A 5 -5.85 32.35 13.50
CA ILE A 5 -6.06 30.88 13.48
C ILE A 5 -5.92 30.34 14.91
N ARG A 6 -4.93 30.76 15.67
CA ARG A 6 -4.77 30.39 17.09
C ARG A 6 -5.98 30.76 17.95
N ARG A 7 -6.51 31.99 17.81
CA ARG A 7 -7.67 32.47 18.59
C ARG A 7 -8.98 31.76 18.26
N LYS A 8 -9.15 31.24 17.04
CA LYS A 8 -10.35 30.47 16.64
C LYS A 8 -10.28 29.00 17.10
N LEU A 9 -9.09 28.41 17.21
CA LEU A 9 -8.90 27.00 17.54
C LEU A 9 -8.90 26.70 19.05
N PHE A 10 -8.55 27.68 19.89
CA PHE A 10 -8.29 27.41 21.33
C PHE A 10 -9.16 28.23 22.30
N LYS A 11 -10.43 28.55 21.98
CA LYS A 11 -11.34 29.06 22.99
C LYS A 11 -11.83 27.92 23.89
N PRO A 12 -11.71 28.06 25.25
CA PRO A 12 -12.22 27.05 26.17
C PRO A 12 -13.74 26.87 25.99
N TYR A 13 -14.19 25.62 25.93
CA TYR A 13 -15.58 25.27 25.67
C TYR A 13 -16.23 24.56 26.84
N ARG A 14 -17.49 24.94 27.14
CA ARG A 14 -18.34 24.21 28.09
C ARG A 14 -18.77 22.89 27.42
N LYS A 15 -18.46 21.75 28.07
CA LYS A 15 -19.06 20.45 27.75
C LYS A 15 -20.58 20.61 27.86
N LEU A 16 -21.30 20.28 26.80
CA LEU A 16 -22.73 20.00 26.92
C LEU A 16 -22.86 18.79 27.84
N ASN A 17 -23.54 18.97 29.00
CA ASN A 17 -23.79 17.89 29.94
C ASN A 17 -24.52 16.75 29.21
N LYS A 18 -23.82 15.72 28.80
CA LYS A 18 -24.40 14.39 28.83
C LYS A 18 -24.66 14.12 30.32
N GLN A 19 -25.87 13.80 30.71
CA GLN A 19 -26.22 13.48 32.09
C GLN A 19 -25.12 12.58 32.67
N SER A 20 -24.45 13.07 33.69
CA SER A 20 -23.46 12.32 34.44
C SER A 20 -24.16 11.13 35.09
N TYR A 21 -24.06 9.98 34.48
CA TYR A 21 -24.18 8.74 35.23
C TYR A 21 -23.00 8.72 36.19
N GLY A 22 -23.34 8.67 37.47
CA GLY A 22 -22.42 8.87 38.59
C GLY A 22 -21.20 7.98 38.54
N SER A 23 -20.14 8.48 39.12
CA SER A 23 -18.93 7.76 39.51
C SER A 23 -19.28 6.50 40.29
N GLN A 24 -19.42 5.38 39.65
CA GLN A 24 -19.45 4.06 40.24
C GLN A 24 -18.75 3.07 39.32
N GLN A 25 -17.75 2.39 39.88
CA GLN A 25 -17.19 1.10 39.52
C GLN A 25 -17.17 0.78 38.02
N SER A 26 -16.00 0.40 37.52
CA SER A 26 -15.76 -0.15 36.19
C SER A 26 -16.71 -1.33 35.89
N THR A 27 -17.94 -1.04 35.54
CA THR A 27 -18.78 -1.96 34.77
C THR A 27 -18.19 -1.97 33.38
N GLU A 28 -17.61 -3.09 32.98
CA GLU A 28 -17.27 -3.36 31.59
C GLU A 28 -18.52 -3.08 30.74
N VAL A 29 -18.53 -1.95 30.06
CA VAL A 29 -19.60 -1.63 29.10
C VAL A 29 -19.35 -2.55 27.91
N ASN A 30 -20.17 -3.58 27.77
CA ASN A 30 -20.12 -4.48 26.64
C ASN A 30 -20.70 -3.75 25.42
N PHE A 31 -19.99 -3.75 24.31
CA PHE A 31 -20.42 -3.13 23.07
C PHE A 31 -20.75 -4.23 22.07
N ASP A 32 -21.99 -4.25 21.58
CA ASP A 32 -22.41 -5.23 20.57
C ASP A 32 -21.75 -4.96 19.22
N ARG A 33 -21.51 -3.68 18.89
CA ARG A 33 -20.94 -3.26 17.59
C ARG A 33 -19.91 -2.15 17.73
N LEU A 34 -18.85 -2.31 16.98
CA LEU A 34 -17.77 -1.33 16.80
C LEU A 34 -17.72 -0.86 15.35
N PHE A 35 -17.92 0.41 15.13
CA PHE A 35 -17.68 1.04 13.82
C PHE A 35 -16.31 1.71 13.81
N ILE A 36 -15.49 1.43 12.79
CA ILE A 36 -14.17 2.02 12.59
C ILE A 36 -14.24 2.86 11.32
N LEU A 37 -14.33 4.18 11.50
CA LEU A 37 -14.39 5.16 10.42
C LEU A 37 -12.97 5.53 10.00
N HIS A 38 -12.62 5.26 8.74
CA HIS A 38 -11.27 5.47 8.22
C HIS A 38 -11.28 6.02 6.79
N GLU A 39 -10.17 6.55 6.31
CA GLU A 39 -10.02 7.01 4.94
C GLU A 39 -9.14 6.03 4.15
N GLY A 40 -9.78 5.13 3.39
CA GLY A 40 -9.12 4.17 2.53
C GLY A 40 -8.17 3.21 3.23
N LYS A 41 -7.42 2.44 2.45
CA LYS A 41 -6.32 1.61 2.97
C LYS A 41 -5.15 2.51 3.33
N SER A 42 -4.68 2.46 4.57
CA SER A 42 -3.57 3.28 5.07
C SER A 42 -2.65 2.50 6.00
N PRO A 43 -1.37 2.88 6.12
CA PRO A 43 -0.47 2.30 7.11
C PRO A 43 -1.03 2.41 8.53
N THR A 44 -1.63 3.54 8.91
CA THR A 44 -2.26 3.75 10.21
C THR A 44 -3.26 2.63 10.52
N LEU A 45 -4.21 2.38 9.60
CA LEU A 45 -5.19 1.32 9.82
C LEU A 45 -4.52 -0.06 9.86
N ALA A 46 -3.56 -0.34 8.97
CA ALA A 46 -2.87 -1.62 8.92
C ALA A 46 -2.13 -1.95 10.23
N TYR A 47 -1.45 -0.97 10.82
CA TYR A 47 -0.67 -1.17 12.03
C TYR A 47 -1.47 -1.09 13.33
N PHE A 48 -2.59 -0.34 13.36
CA PHE A 48 -3.33 -0.08 14.60
C PHE A 48 -4.68 -0.78 14.71
N LYS A 49 -5.23 -1.35 13.63
CA LYS A 49 -6.57 -1.98 13.65
C LYS A 49 -6.72 -3.05 14.74
N SER A 50 -5.72 -3.92 14.92
CA SER A 50 -5.78 -4.98 15.91
C SER A 50 -5.77 -4.44 17.34
N ALA A 51 -5.00 -3.37 17.60
CA ALA A 51 -4.98 -2.68 18.88
C ALA A 51 -6.29 -1.95 19.18
N ILE A 52 -6.93 -1.38 18.16
CA ILE A 52 -8.25 -0.74 18.27
C ILE A 52 -9.31 -1.79 18.59
N ILE A 53 -9.39 -2.87 17.80
CA ILE A 53 -10.38 -3.94 17.96
C ILE A 53 -10.24 -4.62 19.33
N SER A 54 -9.00 -4.87 19.79
CA SER A 54 -8.77 -5.55 21.08
C SER A 54 -9.27 -4.77 22.31
N ARG A 55 -9.65 -3.51 22.16
CA ARG A 55 -10.30 -2.71 23.22
C ARG A 55 -11.82 -2.87 23.27
N PHE A 56 -12.39 -3.65 22.35
CA PHE A 56 -13.80 -3.99 22.24
C PHE A 56 -13.93 -5.50 21.93
N PRO A 57 -13.52 -6.37 22.86
CA PRO A 57 -13.29 -7.80 22.58
C PRO A 57 -14.53 -8.55 22.09
N ASP A 58 -15.72 -8.15 22.53
CA ASP A 58 -16.97 -8.86 22.22
C ASP A 58 -17.79 -8.18 21.11
N ALA A 59 -17.30 -7.05 20.56
CA ALA A 59 -18.03 -6.30 19.56
C ALA A 59 -17.83 -6.87 18.14
N GLU A 60 -18.90 -6.99 17.39
CA GLU A 60 -18.84 -7.15 15.95
C GLU A 60 -18.31 -5.85 15.33
N TYR A 61 -17.19 -5.91 14.59
CA TYR A 61 -16.56 -4.71 14.05
C TYR A 61 -16.82 -4.51 12.56
N HIS A 62 -17.03 -3.24 12.18
CA HIS A 62 -17.33 -2.81 10.82
C HIS A 62 -16.38 -1.68 10.42
N PHE A 63 -15.69 -1.85 9.29
CA PHE A 63 -14.87 -0.79 8.70
C PHE A 63 -15.71 0.05 7.75
N ILE A 64 -15.64 1.37 7.92
CA ILE A 64 -16.39 2.33 7.11
C ILE A 64 -15.40 3.33 6.49
N ASP A 65 -15.34 3.39 5.15
CA ASP A 65 -14.57 4.42 4.47
C ASP A 65 -15.30 5.77 4.56
N THR A 66 -14.59 6.81 5.00
CA THR A 66 -15.14 8.18 5.07
C THR A 66 -15.61 8.74 3.73
N LEU A 67 -15.18 8.14 2.62
CA LEU A 67 -15.61 8.50 1.27
C LEU A 67 -16.89 7.77 0.84
N ALA A 68 -17.27 6.71 1.57
CA ALA A 68 -18.50 5.98 1.31
C ALA A 68 -19.76 6.77 1.70
N SER A 69 -20.93 6.22 1.34
CA SER A 69 -22.21 6.77 1.76
C SER A 69 -22.34 6.76 3.28
N THR A 70 -23.01 7.79 3.82
CA THR A 70 -23.43 7.84 5.23
C THR A 70 -24.73 7.08 5.48
N ASP A 71 -25.26 6.39 4.48
CA ASP A 71 -26.55 5.69 4.56
C ASP A 71 -26.37 4.33 5.27
N ILE A 72 -25.98 4.40 6.53
CA ILE A 72 -25.67 3.24 7.38
C ILE A 72 -26.56 3.29 8.62
N PHE A 73 -27.21 2.16 8.91
CA PHE A 73 -27.95 2.00 10.14
C PHE A 73 -26.99 1.81 11.32
N ILE A 74 -27.11 2.66 12.33
CA ILE A 74 -26.36 2.58 13.59
C ILE A 74 -27.30 2.06 14.69
N PRO A 75 -27.10 0.85 15.20
CA PRO A 75 -27.85 0.34 16.36
C PRO A 75 -27.51 1.14 17.62
N GLY A 76 -28.46 1.19 18.57
CA GLY A 76 -28.19 1.74 19.90
C GLY A 76 -27.12 0.93 20.63
N GLY A 77 -26.31 1.58 21.47
CA GLY A 77 -25.23 0.91 22.21
C GLY A 77 -23.92 0.73 21.44
N SER A 78 -23.83 1.21 20.20
CA SER A 78 -22.64 1.07 19.36
C SER A 78 -21.45 1.91 19.85
N ALA A 79 -20.23 1.41 19.59
CA ALA A 79 -19.00 2.19 19.70
C ALA A 79 -18.54 2.69 18.32
N LEU A 80 -17.90 3.85 18.28
CA LEU A 80 -17.32 4.42 17.07
C LEU A 80 -15.87 4.83 17.34
N VAL A 81 -14.95 4.43 16.44
CA VAL A 81 -13.58 4.94 16.43
C VAL A 81 -13.35 5.69 15.11
N VAL A 82 -13.09 6.98 15.19
CA VAL A 82 -12.72 7.84 14.06
C VAL A 82 -11.21 7.86 13.93
N VAL A 83 -10.68 7.32 12.83
CA VAL A 83 -9.23 7.23 12.57
C VAL A 83 -8.78 8.42 11.74
N ARG A 84 -8.05 9.35 12.34
CA ARG A 84 -7.38 10.54 11.76
C ARG A 84 -8.31 11.58 11.15
N PHE A 85 -9.19 11.19 10.25
CA PHE A 85 -9.91 12.10 9.37
C PHE A 85 -11.41 11.94 9.48
N ILE A 86 -12.10 13.08 9.44
CA ILE A 86 -13.54 13.12 9.40
C ILE A 86 -14.04 14.12 8.35
N SER A 87 -15.09 13.78 7.65
CA SER A 87 -15.73 14.66 6.68
C SER A 87 -16.96 15.35 7.29
N PRO A 88 -17.39 16.52 6.76
CA PRO A 88 -18.60 17.19 7.23
C PRO A 88 -19.87 16.32 7.14
N LYS A 89 -19.97 15.45 6.14
CA LYS A 89 -21.10 14.50 6.03
C LYS A 89 -21.14 13.53 7.21
N TRP A 90 -19.97 12.99 7.58
CA TRP A 90 -19.88 12.08 8.72
C TRP A 90 -20.09 12.80 10.05
N GLN A 91 -19.65 14.07 10.18
CA GLN A 91 -19.97 14.87 11.36
C GLN A 91 -21.48 15.01 11.54
N GLN A 92 -22.22 15.44 10.50
CA GLN A 92 -23.67 15.56 10.53
C GLN A 92 -24.36 14.22 10.84
N HIS A 93 -23.85 13.12 10.29
CA HIS A 93 -24.38 11.80 10.55
C HIS A 93 -24.19 11.39 12.03
N ILE A 94 -23.00 11.60 12.58
CA ILE A 94 -22.69 11.32 13.98
C ILE A 94 -23.51 12.21 14.91
N GLU A 95 -23.65 13.51 14.59
CA GLU A 95 -24.49 14.43 15.35
C GLU A 95 -25.95 13.98 15.39
N ARG A 96 -26.47 13.55 14.25
CA ARG A 96 -27.86 13.09 14.11
C ARG A 96 -28.16 11.83 14.93
N TYR A 97 -27.20 10.93 15.02
CA TYR A 97 -27.34 9.63 15.71
C TYR A 97 -26.47 9.53 16.96
N ASN A 98 -26.12 10.67 17.58
CA ASN A 98 -25.23 10.72 18.71
C ASN A 98 -25.75 9.92 19.92
N ASP A 99 -27.04 9.83 20.09
CA ASP A 99 -27.73 9.06 21.14
C ASP A 99 -27.60 7.54 20.98
N ARG A 100 -27.24 7.08 19.79
CA ARG A 100 -27.01 5.65 19.50
C ARG A 100 -25.61 5.18 19.82
N PHE A 101 -24.66 6.11 19.95
CA PHE A 101 -23.29 5.78 20.31
C PHE A 101 -23.11 5.83 21.84
N SER A 102 -22.75 4.69 22.43
CA SER A 102 -22.35 4.63 23.83
C SER A 102 -20.92 5.15 24.03
N ARG A 103 -20.09 5.09 23.01
CA ARG A 103 -18.72 5.59 23.05
C ARG A 103 -18.26 6.06 21.66
N ILE A 104 -17.71 7.26 21.58
CA ILE A 104 -17.08 7.82 20.38
C ILE A 104 -15.63 8.14 20.71
N VAL A 105 -14.70 7.58 19.95
CA VAL A 105 -13.26 7.74 20.13
C VAL A 105 -12.66 8.40 18.90
N TYR A 106 -11.75 9.33 19.08
CA TYR A 106 -10.90 9.84 18.00
C TYR A 106 -9.48 9.31 18.18
N PHE A 107 -8.93 8.67 17.15
CA PHE A 107 -7.57 8.15 17.14
C PHE A 107 -6.67 8.91 16.16
N MET A 108 -5.50 9.33 16.63
CA MET A 108 -4.43 9.91 15.81
C MET A 108 -3.07 9.28 16.10
N ASP A 109 -2.36 8.90 15.05
CA ASP A 109 -1.02 8.34 15.11
C ASP A 109 0.08 9.37 14.86
N ASP A 110 -0.27 10.52 14.30
CA ASP A 110 0.59 11.67 14.04
C ASP A 110 0.05 12.92 14.74
N ASP A 111 0.84 13.99 14.79
CA ASP A 111 0.40 15.29 15.27
C ASP A 111 -0.47 15.99 14.21
N LEU A 112 -1.77 15.79 14.33
CA LEU A 112 -2.75 16.29 13.35
C LEU A 112 -3.40 17.62 13.76
N PHE A 113 -3.08 18.16 14.94
CA PHE A 113 -3.76 19.33 15.48
C PHE A 113 -2.89 20.59 15.53
N ASP A 114 -1.56 20.47 15.67
CA ASP A 114 -0.69 21.62 15.82
C ASP A 114 -0.36 22.30 14.47
N PRO A 115 -0.88 23.53 14.22
CA PRO A 115 -0.60 24.25 12.98
C PRO A 115 0.88 24.54 12.74
N THR A 116 1.68 24.65 13.80
CA THR A 116 3.12 24.92 13.70
C THR A 116 3.83 23.70 13.11
N VAL A 117 3.54 22.52 13.64
CA VAL A 117 4.06 21.25 13.10
C VAL A 117 3.57 21.05 11.67
N LEU A 118 2.28 21.26 11.42
CA LEU A 118 1.70 21.12 10.09
C LEU A 118 2.32 22.08 9.04
N SER A 119 2.85 23.22 9.47
CA SER A 119 3.48 24.19 8.57
C SER A 119 4.72 23.64 7.85
N THR A 120 5.38 22.65 8.43
CA THR A 120 6.59 22.02 7.89
C THR A 120 6.29 20.96 6.80
N LEU A 121 5.03 20.56 6.66
CA LEU A 121 4.61 19.50 5.74
C LEU A 121 4.40 20.02 4.31
N PRO A 122 4.52 19.14 3.28
CA PRO A 122 4.19 19.48 1.91
C PRO A 122 2.77 20.06 1.79
N LYS A 123 2.60 21.09 0.97
CA LYS A 123 1.36 21.90 0.87
C LYS A 123 0.08 21.07 0.71
N GLU A 124 0.09 20.11 -0.18
CA GLU A 124 -1.09 19.28 -0.46
C GLU A 124 -1.50 18.44 0.74
N TYR A 125 -0.53 17.77 1.35
CA TYR A 125 -0.74 16.92 2.53
C TYR A 125 -1.18 17.77 3.74
N ARG A 126 -0.53 18.90 3.97
CA ARG A 126 -0.92 19.88 5.00
C ARG A 126 -2.35 20.35 4.83
N THR A 127 -2.76 20.73 3.61
CA THR A 127 -4.12 21.18 3.33
C THR A 127 -5.16 20.10 3.65
N LYS A 128 -4.86 18.85 3.33
CA LYS A 128 -5.70 17.71 3.67
C LYS A 128 -5.87 17.56 5.18
N ILE A 129 -4.77 17.57 5.95
CA ILE A 129 -4.79 17.41 7.41
C ILE A 129 -5.55 18.57 8.04
N ILE A 130 -5.25 19.80 7.66
CA ILE A 130 -5.93 20.98 8.21
C ILE A 130 -7.44 20.84 8.00
N ARG A 131 -7.89 20.53 6.80
CA ARG A 131 -9.32 20.46 6.47
C ARG A 131 -10.05 19.33 7.20
N ARG A 132 -9.42 18.17 7.35
CA ARG A 132 -10.08 16.93 7.82
C ARG A 132 -9.77 16.54 9.26
N SER A 133 -8.86 17.26 9.92
CA SER A 133 -8.47 17.00 11.29
C SER A 133 -8.30 18.28 12.10
N ALA A 134 -7.28 19.10 11.84
CA ALA A 134 -6.99 20.28 12.66
C ALA A 134 -8.17 21.26 12.74
N ALA A 135 -8.82 21.60 11.62
CA ALA A 135 -9.99 22.47 11.60
C ALA A 135 -11.22 21.85 12.28
N GLN A 136 -11.21 20.53 12.48
CA GLN A 136 -12.27 19.78 13.15
C GLN A 136 -12.00 19.56 14.64
N HIS A 137 -10.90 20.08 15.17
CA HIS A 137 -10.49 19.90 16.57
C HIS A 137 -11.64 20.21 17.56
N ARG A 138 -12.37 21.31 17.34
CA ARG A 138 -13.51 21.70 18.19
C ARG A 138 -14.62 20.64 18.16
N TRP A 139 -14.96 20.16 16.98
CA TRP A 139 -15.97 19.10 16.83
C TRP A 139 -15.49 17.80 17.48
N ILE A 140 -14.22 17.41 17.26
CA ILE A 140 -13.64 16.21 17.85
C ILE A 140 -13.72 16.27 19.39
N THR A 141 -13.30 17.38 20.00
CA THR A 141 -13.33 17.54 21.46
C THR A 141 -14.73 17.66 22.04
N GLN A 142 -15.73 18.01 21.22
CA GLN A 142 -17.13 18.11 21.65
C GLN A 142 -17.86 16.77 21.58
N TYR A 143 -17.63 15.99 20.51
CA TYR A 143 -18.41 14.78 20.23
C TYR A 143 -17.66 13.48 20.57
N CYS A 144 -16.33 13.49 20.65
CA CYS A 144 -15.59 12.30 21.03
C CYS A 144 -15.42 12.23 22.55
N ASP A 145 -15.78 11.09 23.14
CA ASP A 145 -15.65 10.84 24.56
C ASP A 145 -14.19 10.65 24.99
N ASN A 146 -13.39 10.03 24.10
CA ASN A 146 -11.97 9.75 24.32
C ASN A 146 -11.13 10.17 23.13
N ILE A 147 -9.90 10.59 23.43
CA ILE A 147 -8.85 10.79 22.43
C ILE A 147 -7.81 9.70 22.65
N TRP A 148 -7.49 8.98 21.58
CA TRP A 148 -6.42 7.99 21.57
C TRP A 148 -5.26 8.49 20.73
N VAL A 149 -4.06 8.24 21.18
CA VAL A 149 -2.82 8.64 20.51
C VAL A 149 -1.82 7.49 20.45
N SER A 150 -0.93 7.52 19.46
CA SER A 150 0.02 6.43 19.24
C SER A 150 1.23 6.43 20.15
N THR A 151 1.60 7.59 20.72
CA THR A 151 2.89 7.77 21.43
C THR A 151 2.76 8.54 22.72
N ALA A 152 3.72 8.33 23.63
CA ALA A 152 3.84 9.12 24.87
C ALA A 152 4.09 10.60 24.57
N TYR A 153 4.79 10.93 23.49
CA TYR A 153 4.99 12.32 23.06
C TYR A 153 3.66 13.02 22.80
N LEU A 154 2.78 12.40 22.01
CA LEU A 154 1.44 12.95 21.72
C LEU A 154 0.59 13.01 22.99
N ALA A 155 0.67 12.00 23.86
CA ALA A 155 -0.05 12.00 25.12
C ALA A 155 0.37 13.17 26.03
N ASN A 156 1.66 13.42 26.15
CA ASN A 156 2.18 14.56 26.91
C ASN A 156 1.80 15.90 26.27
N LYS A 157 1.94 16.03 24.95
CA LYS A 157 1.62 17.25 24.21
C LYS A 157 0.15 17.64 24.35
N TYR A 158 -0.73 16.67 24.33
CA TYR A 158 -2.19 16.84 24.43
C TYR A 158 -2.75 16.42 25.79
N ALA A 159 -1.96 16.48 26.87
CA ALA A 159 -2.36 16.06 28.22
C ALA A 159 -3.67 16.71 28.70
N HIS A 160 -3.95 17.94 28.26
CA HIS A 160 -5.20 18.64 28.55
C HIS A 160 -6.46 17.97 27.99
N LEU A 161 -6.33 17.06 27.02
CA LEU A 161 -7.40 16.23 26.46
C LEU A 161 -7.48 14.85 27.11
N ASN A 162 -6.62 14.57 28.09
CA ASN A 162 -6.51 13.28 28.77
C ASN A 162 -6.46 12.07 27.81
N PRO A 163 -5.51 12.02 26.86
CA PRO A 163 -5.49 10.99 25.85
C PRO A 163 -4.98 9.65 26.41
N GLU A 164 -5.51 8.56 25.84
CA GLU A 164 -5.01 7.20 26.08
C GLU A 164 -4.01 6.79 24.99
N ILE A 165 -2.95 6.07 25.39
CA ILE A 165 -1.96 5.55 24.43
C ILE A 165 -2.43 4.22 23.84
N VAL A 166 -2.44 4.14 22.53
CA VAL A 166 -2.69 2.92 21.76
C VAL A 166 -1.44 2.59 20.96
N SER A 167 -0.70 1.58 21.38
CA SER A 167 0.50 1.13 20.68
C SER A 167 0.13 0.34 19.42
N ALA A 168 0.96 0.43 18.39
CA ALA A 168 0.79 -0.37 17.17
C ALA A 168 0.82 -1.87 17.50
N LYS A 169 -0.09 -2.62 16.88
CA LYS A 169 -0.18 -4.08 17.00
C LYS A 169 -0.50 -4.67 15.62
N PRO A 170 0.50 -4.75 14.72
CA PRO A 170 0.30 -5.33 13.40
C PRO A 170 -0.04 -6.81 13.51
N SER A 171 -0.77 -7.35 12.53
CA SER A 171 -0.98 -8.79 12.41
C SER A 171 0.31 -9.48 11.94
N LEU A 172 0.47 -10.78 12.26
CA LEU A 172 1.59 -11.57 11.76
C LEU A 172 1.66 -11.53 10.22
N ALA A 173 0.54 -11.68 9.54
CA ALA A 173 0.48 -11.59 8.08
C ALA A 173 0.94 -10.23 7.49
N LEU A 174 1.00 -9.16 8.30
CA LEU A 174 1.54 -7.89 7.84
C LEU A 174 3.07 -7.79 7.97
N ILE A 175 3.64 -8.50 8.94
CA ILE A 175 5.09 -8.48 9.22
C ILE A 175 5.85 -9.69 8.67
N GLU A 176 5.16 -10.77 8.41
CA GLU A 176 5.73 -11.91 7.70
C GLU A 176 5.85 -11.58 6.21
N THR A 177 7.01 -11.91 5.64
CA THR A 177 7.28 -11.72 4.22
C THR A 177 7.50 -13.09 3.59
N ASP A 178 6.58 -13.50 2.73
CA ASP A 178 6.79 -14.64 1.86
C ASP A 178 7.82 -14.29 0.79
N ARG A 179 8.69 -15.23 0.46
CA ARG A 179 9.59 -15.08 -0.67
C ARG A 179 8.78 -15.10 -1.97
N SER A 180 8.68 -13.96 -2.63
CA SER A 180 8.04 -13.88 -3.95
C SER A 180 8.99 -14.32 -5.06
N VAL A 181 8.43 -14.98 -6.09
CA VAL A 181 9.13 -15.21 -7.35
C VAL A 181 9.18 -13.90 -8.14
N LYS A 182 10.37 -13.37 -8.33
CA LYS A 182 10.59 -12.08 -8.98
C LYS A 182 10.72 -12.23 -10.49
N ILE A 183 9.76 -11.68 -11.21
CA ILE A 183 9.78 -11.56 -12.67
C ILE A 183 10.19 -10.13 -13.02
N ALA A 184 11.07 -9.93 -13.99
CA ALA A 184 11.48 -8.57 -14.35
C ALA A 184 11.60 -8.33 -15.85
N TYR A 185 11.33 -7.08 -16.24
CA TYR A 185 11.70 -6.55 -17.54
C TYR A 185 12.55 -5.29 -17.40
N HIS A 186 13.83 -5.40 -17.68
CA HIS A 186 14.78 -4.30 -17.65
C HIS A 186 15.04 -3.77 -19.06
N GLY A 187 14.22 -2.86 -19.53
CA GLY A 187 14.35 -2.22 -20.84
C GLY A 187 14.53 -0.70 -20.71
N SER A 188 15.41 -0.14 -21.56
CA SER A 188 15.55 1.32 -21.72
C SER A 188 14.28 1.97 -22.30
N SER A 189 14.31 3.28 -22.50
CA SER A 189 13.20 4.02 -23.15
C SER A 189 12.90 3.55 -24.57
N SER A 190 13.90 2.99 -25.28
CA SER A 190 13.74 2.45 -26.64
C SER A 190 12.88 1.19 -26.72
N HIS A 191 12.46 0.64 -25.59
CA HIS A 191 11.62 -0.56 -25.50
C HIS A 191 10.22 -0.21 -25.00
N ARG A 192 9.64 0.88 -25.50
CA ARG A 192 8.35 1.37 -25.00
C ARG A 192 7.19 0.45 -25.38
N GLU A 193 7.19 -0.06 -26.59
CA GLU A 193 6.16 -0.94 -27.15
C GLU A 193 6.08 -2.25 -26.32
N GLU A 194 7.22 -2.86 -26.05
CA GLU A 194 7.33 -4.08 -25.24
C GLU A 194 6.80 -3.86 -23.82
N LYS A 195 7.04 -2.68 -23.22
CA LYS A 195 6.51 -2.35 -21.89
C LYS A 195 4.98 -2.28 -21.88
N TYR A 196 4.36 -1.75 -22.91
CA TYR A 196 2.90 -1.73 -23.02
C TYR A 196 2.34 -3.13 -23.32
N TRP A 197 2.97 -3.87 -24.20
CA TRP A 197 2.57 -5.22 -24.56
C TRP A 197 2.62 -6.17 -23.36
N LEU A 198 3.65 -6.07 -22.51
CA LEU A 198 3.83 -6.90 -21.33
C LEU A 198 2.72 -6.72 -20.28
N ARG A 199 2.01 -5.60 -20.24
CA ARG A 199 1.03 -5.36 -19.19
C ARG A 199 -0.02 -6.47 -19.07
N GLN A 200 -0.62 -6.89 -20.17
CA GLN A 200 -1.64 -7.94 -20.16
C GLN A 200 -1.08 -9.30 -19.69
N ILE A 201 0.17 -9.56 -19.99
CA ILE A 201 0.87 -10.77 -19.54
C ILE A 201 1.12 -10.70 -18.04
N VAL A 202 1.62 -9.59 -17.55
CA VAL A 202 1.88 -9.35 -16.12
C VAL A 202 0.57 -9.46 -15.32
N GLU A 203 -0.50 -8.84 -15.79
CA GLU A 203 -1.83 -8.91 -15.16
C GLU A 203 -2.31 -10.36 -15.07
N GLY A 204 -2.21 -11.15 -16.16
CA GLY A 204 -2.58 -12.56 -16.17
C GLY A 204 -1.75 -13.39 -15.19
N VAL A 205 -0.42 -13.28 -15.23
CA VAL A 205 0.47 -14.03 -14.34
C VAL A 205 0.26 -13.66 -12.87
N LEU A 206 0.13 -12.38 -12.54
CA LEU A 206 -0.11 -11.95 -11.17
C LEU A 206 -1.50 -12.35 -10.65
N GLY A 207 -2.47 -12.50 -11.55
CA GLY A 207 -3.80 -13.05 -11.24
C GLY A 207 -3.76 -14.54 -10.89
N GLU A 208 -2.99 -15.33 -11.65
CA GLU A 208 -2.85 -16.78 -11.47
C GLU A 208 -1.87 -17.16 -10.34
N CYS A 209 -0.83 -16.34 -10.12
CA CYS A 209 0.29 -16.63 -9.22
C CYS A 209 0.39 -15.60 -8.07
N PRO A 210 -0.27 -15.80 -6.92
CA PRO A 210 -0.19 -14.87 -5.78
C PRO A 210 1.23 -14.68 -5.22
N CYS A 211 2.11 -15.67 -5.37
CA CYS A 211 3.51 -15.60 -4.94
C CYS A 211 4.44 -14.89 -5.94
N ALA A 212 3.94 -14.45 -7.11
CA ALA A 212 4.75 -13.73 -8.08
C ALA A 212 4.72 -12.22 -7.83
N SER A 213 5.84 -11.56 -8.13
CA SER A 213 5.98 -10.09 -8.21
C SER A 213 6.64 -9.70 -9.51
N PHE A 214 6.37 -8.48 -9.98
CA PHE A 214 6.93 -7.98 -11.24
C PHE A 214 7.68 -6.67 -11.04
N GLU A 215 8.83 -6.55 -11.69
CA GLU A 215 9.67 -5.37 -11.67
C GLU A 215 9.93 -4.87 -13.10
N ILE A 216 9.77 -3.58 -13.32
CA ILE A 216 9.98 -2.95 -14.62
C ILE A 216 10.64 -1.58 -14.48
N PHE A 217 11.57 -1.24 -15.38
CA PHE A 217 12.07 0.12 -15.49
C PHE A 217 11.15 1.00 -16.32
N GLY A 218 10.82 2.16 -15.81
CA GLY A 218 9.97 3.12 -16.51
C GLY A 218 9.93 4.49 -15.87
N GLU A 219 9.50 5.46 -16.66
CA GLU A 219 9.22 6.80 -16.21
C GLU A 219 7.75 6.92 -15.76
N HIS A 220 7.28 8.14 -15.60
CA HIS A 220 5.96 8.43 -15.05
C HIS A 220 4.79 7.84 -15.87
N ASP A 221 4.94 7.71 -17.18
CA ASP A 221 3.95 7.08 -18.06
C ASP A 221 3.79 5.58 -17.75
N ILE A 222 4.91 4.86 -17.61
CA ILE A 222 4.92 3.45 -17.25
C ILE A 222 4.40 3.25 -15.82
N TYR A 223 4.80 4.14 -14.88
CA TYR A 223 4.24 4.12 -13.54
C TYR A 223 2.71 4.25 -13.55
N LYS A 224 2.16 5.22 -14.29
CA LYS A 224 0.70 5.38 -14.42
C LYS A 224 0.02 4.16 -15.01
N TYR A 225 0.68 3.52 -15.95
CA TYR A 225 0.14 2.37 -16.68
C TYR A 225 0.10 1.09 -15.85
N TYR A 226 1.02 0.94 -14.87
CA TYR A 226 1.15 -0.28 -14.05
C TYR A 226 0.67 -0.13 -12.60
N ARG A 227 0.47 1.08 -12.09
CA ARG A 227 0.25 1.37 -10.65
C ARG A 227 -0.98 0.72 -10.01
N ASP A 228 -1.94 0.29 -10.80
CA ASP A 228 -3.18 -0.36 -10.37
C ASP A 228 -3.01 -1.88 -10.23
N LEU A 229 -1.96 -2.46 -10.80
CA LEU A 229 -1.63 -3.87 -10.63
C LEU A 229 -0.97 -4.11 -9.26
N PRO A 230 -1.39 -5.15 -8.52
CA PRO A 230 -0.75 -5.52 -7.26
C PRO A 230 0.64 -6.11 -7.51
N ARG A 231 1.54 -5.97 -6.54
CA ARG A 231 2.89 -6.57 -6.56
C ARG A 231 3.77 -6.17 -7.76
N VAL A 232 3.52 -5.00 -8.34
CA VAL A 232 4.35 -4.41 -9.41
C VAL A 232 5.20 -3.29 -8.84
N SER A 233 6.50 -3.33 -9.12
CA SER A 233 7.47 -2.29 -8.81
C SER A 233 7.93 -1.62 -10.10
N VAL A 234 7.69 -0.32 -10.23
CA VAL A 234 8.21 0.48 -11.35
C VAL A 234 9.42 1.26 -10.86
N LEU A 235 10.59 0.93 -11.36
CA LEU A 235 11.85 1.55 -11.01
C LEU A 235 12.20 2.65 -12.02
N HIS A 236 12.77 3.75 -11.52
CA HIS A 236 13.30 4.78 -12.41
C HIS A 236 14.52 4.27 -13.20
N PRO A 237 14.69 4.70 -14.45
CA PRO A 237 15.89 4.40 -15.22
C PRO A 237 17.16 4.80 -14.48
N MET A 238 18.17 3.97 -14.56
CA MET A 238 19.46 4.15 -13.88
C MET A 238 20.56 4.43 -14.88
N SER A 239 21.62 5.13 -14.45
CA SER A 239 22.88 5.14 -15.21
C SER A 239 23.46 3.72 -15.30
N TRP A 240 24.27 3.44 -16.30
CA TRP A 240 24.88 2.12 -16.47
C TRP A 240 25.67 1.67 -15.23
N GLN A 241 26.42 2.58 -14.60
CA GLN A 241 27.17 2.26 -13.39
C GLN A 241 26.25 1.86 -12.22
N ASN A 242 25.16 2.59 -12.02
CA ASN A 242 24.18 2.28 -10.98
C ASN A 242 23.44 0.97 -11.29
N TYR A 243 23.12 0.71 -12.56
CA TYR A 243 22.51 -0.55 -12.98
C TYR A 243 23.44 -1.74 -12.73
N LEU A 244 24.74 -1.60 -13.00
CA LEU A 244 25.74 -2.63 -12.68
C LEU A 244 25.83 -2.89 -11.18
N ALA A 245 25.83 -1.84 -10.34
CA ALA A 245 25.87 -1.98 -8.90
C ALA A 245 24.58 -2.65 -8.38
N TYR A 246 23.42 -2.20 -8.87
CA TYR A 246 22.11 -2.75 -8.54
C TYR A 246 22.03 -4.25 -8.85
N THR A 247 22.36 -4.64 -10.08
CA THR A 247 22.27 -6.04 -10.53
C THR A 247 23.33 -6.98 -9.95
N LYS A 248 24.35 -6.46 -9.24
CA LYS A 248 25.29 -7.27 -8.45
C LYS A 248 24.65 -7.87 -7.20
N THR A 249 23.70 -7.16 -6.59
CA THR A 249 23.09 -7.52 -5.31
C THR A 249 21.61 -7.89 -5.44
N HIS A 250 21.04 -7.63 -6.61
CA HIS A 250 19.63 -7.89 -6.87
C HIS A 250 19.47 -9.19 -7.66
N HIS A 251 18.80 -10.16 -7.03
CA HIS A 251 18.49 -11.43 -7.67
C HIS A 251 17.10 -11.40 -8.29
N LEU A 252 16.99 -11.96 -9.49
CA LEU A 252 15.76 -12.22 -10.18
C LEU A 252 15.56 -13.73 -10.34
N ASP A 253 14.32 -14.17 -10.43
CA ASP A 253 13.99 -15.55 -10.73
C ASP A 253 13.73 -15.74 -12.24
N ILE A 254 13.04 -14.77 -12.88
CA ILE A 254 12.68 -14.84 -14.30
C ILE A 254 12.91 -13.48 -14.95
N GLY A 255 13.68 -13.48 -16.02
CA GLY A 255 13.91 -12.29 -16.86
C GLY A 255 13.10 -12.35 -18.15
N LEU A 256 12.44 -11.26 -18.53
CA LEU A 256 11.67 -11.17 -19.76
C LEU A 256 12.42 -10.40 -20.83
N ALA A 257 12.44 -10.92 -22.05
CA ALA A 257 13.04 -10.26 -23.22
C ALA A 257 12.15 -10.39 -24.46
N PRO A 258 10.94 -9.82 -24.43
CA PRO A 258 10.13 -9.71 -25.64
C PRO A 258 10.83 -8.80 -26.66
N LEU A 259 10.71 -9.15 -27.93
CA LEU A 259 11.05 -8.32 -29.07
C LEU A 259 9.84 -8.31 -30.01
N LEU A 260 9.18 -7.16 -30.14
CA LEU A 260 8.09 -6.96 -31.09
C LEU A 260 8.68 -6.64 -32.48
N ASP A 261 7.93 -6.96 -33.53
CA ASP A 261 8.39 -6.80 -34.91
C ASP A 261 8.68 -5.32 -35.22
N SER A 262 9.94 -5.05 -35.50
CA SER A 262 10.40 -3.77 -36.05
C SER A 262 11.85 -3.93 -36.60
N ASP A 263 12.20 -3.14 -37.60
CA ASP A 263 13.56 -3.12 -38.16
C ASP A 263 14.62 -2.81 -37.08
N PHE A 264 14.26 -1.99 -36.12
CA PHE A 264 15.14 -1.64 -35.00
C PHE A 264 15.36 -2.83 -34.06
N ASN A 265 14.34 -3.61 -33.79
CA ASN A 265 14.46 -4.77 -32.91
C ASN A 265 15.22 -5.93 -33.59
N SER A 266 15.07 -6.10 -34.89
CA SER A 266 15.82 -7.12 -35.66
C SER A 266 17.33 -6.88 -35.66
N ALA A 267 17.78 -5.64 -35.48
CA ALA A 267 19.19 -5.27 -35.40
C ALA A 267 19.82 -5.39 -34.00
N ARG A 268 19.07 -5.86 -32.99
CA ARG A 268 19.56 -5.94 -31.60
C ARG A 268 20.42 -7.18 -31.37
N GLY A 269 21.35 -7.07 -30.43
CA GLY A 269 22.10 -8.22 -29.91
C GLY A 269 21.42 -8.86 -28.69
N PRO A 270 21.79 -10.11 -28.33
CA PRO A 270 21.18 -10.88 -27.26
C PRO A 270 21.67 -10.46 -25.85
N VAL A 271 21.92 -9.17 -25.61
CA VAL A 271 22.56 -8.65 -24.40
C VAL A 271 21.77 -8.92 -23.13
N LYS A 272 20.45 -9.01 -23.21
CA LYS A 272 19.60 -9.33 -22.04
C LYS A 272 19.87 -10.72 -21.47
N PHE A 273 20.34 -11.65 -22.27
CA PHE A 273 20.77 -12.96 -21.79
C PHE A 273 21.85 -12.82 -20.71
N TYR A 274 22.88 -12.01 -20.97
CA TYR A 274 23.97 -11.80 -20.00
C TYR A 274 23.50 -11.04 -18.75
N ASP A 275 22.56 -10.12 -18.89
CA ASP A 275 21.95 -9.45 -17.74
C ASP A 275 21.21 -10.46 -16.85
N PHE A 276 20.45 -11.39 -17.43
CA PHE A 276 19.74 -12.42 -16.67
C PHE A 276 20.69 -13.41 -16.02
N VAL A 277 21.72 -13.86 -16.74
CA VAL A 277 22.79 -14.71 -16.17
C VAL A 277 23.42 -14.04 -14.96
N ARG A 278 23.73 -12.76 -15.06
CA ARG A 278 24.35 -12.00 -13.96
C ARG A 278 23.45 -11.89 -12.74
N MET A 279 22.13 -11.81 -12.92
CA MET A 279 21.14 -11.76 -11.84
C MET A 279 20.65 -13.14 -11.36
N GLY A 280 21.14 -14.21 -11.97
CA GLY A 280 20.75 -15.59 -11.62
C GLY A 280 19.37 -16.01 -12.12
N ALA A 281 18.81 -15.31 -13.10
CA ALA A 281 17.47 -15.54 -13.63
C ALA A 281 17.47 -16.48 -14.83
N VAL A 282 16.38 -17.23 -15.00
CA VAL A 282 16.04 -17.85 -16.29
C VAL A 282 15.44 -16.79 -17.23
N GLY A 283 15.91 -16.75 -18.47
CA GLY A 283 15.37 -15.85 -19.48
C GLY A 283 14.20 -16.46 -20.26
N VAL A 284 13.17 -15.63 -20.53
CA VAL A 284 12.08 -15.92 -21.47
C VAL A 284 12.14 -14.89 -22.58
N TYR A 285 12.25 -15.34 -23.81
CA TYR A 285 12.59 -14.53 -24.97
C TYR A 285 11.56 -14.72 -26.09
N SER A 286 11.40 -13.71 -26.95
CA SER A 286 10.68 -13.89 -28.22
C SER A 286 11.41 -14.88 -29.14
N ASN A 287 10.63 -15.75 -29.80
CA ASN A 287 11.17 -16.68 -30.79
C ASN A 287 11.47 -15.98 -32.14
N CYS A 288 12.41 -15.06 -32.13
CA CYS A 288 12.91 -14.35 -33.29
C CYS A 288 14.39 -13.99 -33.11
N GLU A 289 15.08 -13.64 -34.21
CA GLU A 289 16.45 -13.14 -34.12
C GLU A 289 16.54 -11.90 -33.22
N PRO A 290 17.61 -11.78 -32.39
CA PRO A 290 18.78 -12.68 -32.32
C PRO A 290 18.60 -13.84 -31.32
N TYR A 291 17.45 -13.94 -30.66
CA TYR A 291 17.29 -14.93 -29.58
C TYR A 291 17.10 -16.35 -30.14
N SER A 292 16.39 -16.53 -31.26
CA SER A 292 16.21 -17.84 -31.91
C SER A 292 17.52 -18.54 -32.27
N ASP A 293 18.55 -17.77 -32.59
CA ASP A 293 19.86 -18.29 -32.96
C ASP A 293 20.79 -18.51 -31.76
N PHE A 294 20.45 -17.89 -30.62
CA PHE A 294 21.34 -17.83 -29.45
C PHE A 294 20.82 -18.67 -28.28
N ILE A 295 19.50 -18.84 -28.17
CA ILE A 295 18.86 -19.58 -27.08
C ILE A 295 18.54 -21.00 -27.53
N GLU A 296 19.03 -21.97 -26.78
CA GLU A 296 18.63 -23.36 -26.92
C GLU A 296 17.40 -23.61 -26.07
N GLN A 297 16.26 -23.90 -26.73
CA GLN A 297 14.95 -24.06 -26.12
C GLN A 297 14.94 -25.07 -24.98
N ASN A 298 14.49 -24.66 -23.80
CA ASN A 298 14.42 -25.45 -22.56
C ASN A 298 15.78 -25.94 -22.01
N VAL A 299 16.91 -25.42 -22.52
CA VAL A 299 18.26 -25.71 -22.05
C VAL A 299 18.85 -24.49 -21.35
N ASN A 300 19.01 -23.35 -22.03
CA ASN A 300 19.58 -22.14 -21.48
C ASN A 300 18.59 -20.95 -21.46
N GLY A 301 17.32 -21.17 -21.83
CA GLY A 301 16.23 -20.21 -21.83
C GLY A 301 14.96 -20.79 -22.41
N ILE A 302 13.94 -19.96 -22.52
CA ILE A 302 12.65 -20.32 -23.13
C ILE A 302 12.36 -19.33 -24.29
N LEU A 303 12.11 -19.89 -25.47
CA LEU A 303 11.65 -19.14 -26.64
C LEU A 303 10.14 -19.26 -26.80
N LEU A 304 9.47 -18.15 -27.04
CA LEU A 304 8.01 -18.09 -27.22
C LEU A 304 7.65 -17.16 -28.38
N GLU A 305 6.64 -17.55 -29.15
CA GLU A 305 5.98 -16.64 -30.06
C GLU A 305 5.35 -15.47 -29.29
N ASN A 306 5.23 -14.30 -29.92
CA ASN A 306 4.69 -13.08 -29.29
C ASN A 306 3.16 -13.13 -29.12
N GLU A 307 2.69 -14.22 -28.55
CA GLU A 307 1.30 -14.43 -28.17
C GLU A 307 1.14 -14.35 -26.65
N PRO A 308 0.38 -13.40 -26.11
CA PRO A 308 0.27 -13.20 -24.69
C PRO A 308 -0.12 -14.43 -23.87
N CYS A 309 -1.04 -15.26 -24.41
CA CYS A 309 -1.48 -16.48 -23.73
C CYS A 309 -0.35 -17.51 -23.54
N LEU A 310 0.59 -17.61 -24.50
CA LEU A 310 1.75 -18.50 -24.38
C LEU A 310 2.71 -18.00 -23.28
N TRP A 311 2.93 -16.70 -23.21
CA TRP A 311 3.76 -16.09 -22.17
C TRP A 311 3.14 -16.27 -20.78
N ILE A 312 1.85 -16.01 -20.63
CA ILE A 312 1.14 -16.21 -19.34
C ILE A 312 1.31 -17.65 -18.87
N LYS A 313 1.00 -18.61 -19.74
CA LYS A 313 1.11 -20.04 -19.43
C LYS A 313 2.54 -20.44 -19.04
N ALA A 314 3.53 -20.05 -19.84
CA ALA A 314 4.93 -20.40 -19.58
C ALA A 314 5.44 -19.77 -18.28
N LEU A 315 5.10 -18.51 -18.02
CA LEU A 315 5.51 -17.80 -16.80
C LEU A 315 4.83 -18.40 -15.57
N SER A 316 3.53 -18.70 -15.60
CA SER A 316 2.81 -19.36 -14.49
C SER A 316 3.41 -20.71 -14.16
N LEU A 317 3.80 -21.50 -15.17
CA LEU A 317 4.52 -22.75 -14.97
C LEU A 317 5.91 -22.54 -14.35
N LEU A 318 6.67 -21.58 -14.84
CA LEU A 318 7.98 -21.24 -14.28
C LEU A 318 7.89 -20.72 -12.84
N VAL A 319 6.87 -19.96 -12.49
CA VAL A 319 6.65 -19.48 -11.11
C VAL A 319 6.50 -20.65 -10.14
N SER A 320 5.78 -21.69 -10.52
CA SER A 320 5.57 -22.87 -9.68
C SER A 320 6.75 -23.87 -9.70
N ALA A 321 7.63 -23.81 -10.70
CA ALA A 321 8.67 -24.81 -10.96
C ALA A 321 10.08 -24.30 -10.57
N GLU A 322 10.37 -24.20 -9.26
CA GLU A 322 11.67 -23.70 -8.77
C GLU A 322 12.86 -24.50 -9.31
N HIS A 323 12.76 -25.82 -9.30
CA HIS A 323 13.83 -26.67 -9.83
C HIS A 323 14.14 -26.38 -11.29
N LYS A 324 13.08 -26.21 -12.12
CA LYS A 324 13.25 -25.90 -13.55
C LYS A 324 13.89 -24.51 -13.77
N ARG A 325 13.49 -23.50 -12.99
CA ARG A 325 14.12 -22.17 -13.03
C ARG A 325 15.62 -22.27 -12.72
N SER A 326 15.96 -22.96 -11.66
CA SER A 326 17.35 -23.14 -11.21
C SER A 326 18.20 -23.88 -12.22
N GLU A 327 17.66 -24.94 -12.82
CA GLU A 327 18.33 -25.74 -13.88
C GLU A 327 18.65 -24.87 -15.10
N LEU A 328 17.64 -24.16 -15.63
CA LEU A 328 17.79 -23.30 -16.81
C LEU A 328 18.76 -22.14 -16.54
N ALA A 329 18.68 -21.49 -15.39
CA ALA A 329 19.60 -20.40 -15.02
C ALA A 329 21.04 -20.90 -14.88
N LEU A 330 21.25 -22.10 -14.30
CA LEU A 330 22.57 -22.72 -14.21
C LEU A 330 23.14 -23.05 -15.59
N ASN A 331 22.34 -23.60 -16.48
CA ASN A 331 22.75 -23.93 -17.84
C ASN A 331 23.05 -22.64 -18.64
N ALA A 332 22.23 -21.60 -18.51
CA ALA A 332 22.50 -20.28 -19.09
C ALA A 332 23.86 -19.72 -18.62
N LYS A 333 24.16 -19.87 -17.33
CA LYS A 333 25.46 -19.45 -16.77
C LYS A 333 26.63 -20.23 -17.37
N LYS A 334 26.49 -21.55 -17.55
CA LYS A 334 27.52 -22.38 -18.19
C LYS A 334 27.74 -22.01 -19.66
N TYR A 335 26.65 -21.61 -20.35
CA TYR A 335 26.74 -21.18 -21.75
C TYR A 335 27.41 -19.81 -21.89
N ALA A 336 27.28 -18.93 -20.90
CA ALA A 336 27.83 -17.57 -20.90
C ALA A 336 29.34 -17.52 -20.57
N CYS A 337 29.91 -18.56 -19.96
CA CYS A 337 31.31 -18.67 -19.54
C CYS A 337 32.11 -19.55 -20.48
#